data_00ec2c5905ebe9c11539ad8905b9a164
#
_entry.id   00ec2c5905ebe9c11539ad8905b9a164
#
_cell.length_a   1.000
_cell.length_b   1.000
_cell.length_c   1.000
_cell.angle_alpha   90.00
_cell.angle_beta   90.00
_cell.angle_gamma   90.00
#
_symmetry.space_group_name_H-M   'P 1'
#
loop_
_entity.id
_entity.type
_entity.pdbx_description
1 polymer ?
#
loop_
_entity_poly.entity_id
_entity_poly.type
_entity_poly.pdbx_seq_one_letter_code
_entity_poly.pdbx_strand_id
1 'polypeptide(L)'
;MAPATNSSGRGSTLVVRWFRHLALAPVVTGLLISVAAGKYGGGSGAADDPYLIRTAEDLDLLGSSQGDWNKNFRLAADIDLKDYDETNFHLIGYWVSWGDNDNRPFSGIFDGNGRTISNFRYRDMKGNGIGLFRYVNVGEIKNLRLKNVKIVTDGTSIGSLVGHFGGGGIVDCHVVGADVTGNTQVGGLIGSADGFVSQCSSRGRVAGVLRVGGLVGDVGQGTVKKSYSKASVSGDDSAGGLIGIIVQETSLIDGCYANGSVDGVMYAGGLAGQVVAGRVYKCYSTGAVSGNQSAGGLVGNKKVLGEVLLSFWDTQTSGRITSAAGMPRTTAEMWSASTFTNWDFNLTWSICEGRNYPVFWWQVPAADLRCPDGVHWIDFAWFAMQWERDGCGAVNWDCDWADFDGSGEVGFPDLAIVAQEWLTGMY
;
A
#
# COMPACT_ATOMS: atom_id res chain seq x y z
N MET A 1 -54.51 70.36 -54.60
CA MET A 1 -55.14 71.58 -54.08
C MET A 1 -54.44 71.98 -52.85
N ALA A 2 -53.66 73.03 -52.88
CA ALA A 2 -53.18 73.81 -51.73
C ALA A 2 -54.34 74.64 -51.18
N PRO A 3 -54.27 75.41 -50.15
CA PRO A 3 -53.13 76.16 -49.61
C PRO A 3 -52.91 76.08 -48.09
N ALA A 4 -51.74 76.30 -47.61
CA ALA A 4 -51.11 77.55 -47.10
C ALA A 4 -51.91 78.30 -46.01
N THR A 5 -51.25 78.52 -44.83
CA THR A 5 -50.83 79.84 -44.35
C THR A 5 -50.14 79.76 -42.98
N ASN A 6 -48.97 80.28 -42.92
CA ASN A 6 -48.26 81.20 -42.03
C ASN A 6 -48.93 81.71 -40.74
N SER A 7 -48.18 81.71 -39.64
CA SER A 7 -47.63 82.95 -39.03
C SER A 7 -46.90 82.66 -37.70
N SER A 8 -45.63 82.98 -37.64
CA SER A 8 -44.93 83.99 -36.84
C SER A 8 -45.18 83.99 -35.31
N GLY A 9 -44.11 83.89 -34.56
CA GLY A 9 -44.06 84.61 -33.31
C GLY A 9 -43.09 84.12 -32.26
N ARG A 10 -41.95 84.83 -32.25
CA ARG A 10 -41.13 85.24 -31.06
C ARG A 10 -40.51 84.19 -30.13
N GLY A 11 -39.22 84.36 -30.08
CA GLY A 11 -38.23 83.70 -29.20
C GLY A 11 -38.41 83.93 -27.72
N SER A 12 -37.88 82.97 -27.02
CA SER A 12 -37.34 83.16 -25.66
C SER A 12 -36.22 82.16 -25.52
N THR A 13 -35.06 82.74 -25.30
CA THR A 13 -33.78 82.06 -24.99
C THR A 13 -33.90 81.34 -23.65
N LEU A 14 -33.86 80.00 -23.66
CA LEU A 14 -33.74 79.21 -22.45
C LEU A 14 -32.30 78.73 -22.31
N VAL A 15 -31.60 79.28 -21.34
CA VAL A 15 -30.26 78.88 -20.92
C VAL A 15 -30.35 77.48 -20.30
N VAL A 16 -29.88 76.47 -21.01
CA VAL A 16 -29.76 75.14 -20.45
C VAL A 16 -28.47 75.07 -19.66
N ARG A 17 -28.57 75.04 -18.32
CA ARG A 17 -27.49 74.73 -17.41
C ARG A 17 -27.17 73.23 -17.51
N TRP A 18 -25.97 72.89 -17.94
CA TRP A 18 -25.40 71.54 -17.86
C TRP A 18 -25.05 71.24 -16.43
N PHE A 19 -25.81 70.38 -15.74
CA PHE A 19 -25.38 69.72 -14.53
C PHE A 19 -24.50 68.52 -14.95
N ARG A 20 -23.19 68.65 -14.67
CA ARG A 20 -22.27 67.51 -14.71
C ARG A 20 -22.59 66.63 -13.47
N HIS A 21 -23.25 65.49 -13.68
CA HIS A 21 -23.27 64.43 -12.69
C HIS A 21 -21.89 63.78 -12.69
N LEU A 22 -21.06 64.06 -11.68
CA LEU A 22 -19.94 63.23 -11.30
C LEU A 22 -20.52 61.93 -10.76
N ALA A 23 -20.46 60.82 -11.56
CA ALA A 23 -20.68 59.50 -11.07
C ALA A 23 -19.44 59.10 -10.28
N LEU A 24 -19.56 59.11 -8.95
CA LEU A 24 -18.61 58.42 -8.06
C LEU A 24 -18.75 56.92 -8.29
N ALA A 25 -17.82 56.31 -9.04
CA ALA A 25 -17.68 54.88 -9.11
C ALA A 25 -17.25 54.38 -7.71
N PRO A 26 -17.92 53.38 -7.12
CA PRO A 26 -17.45 52.78 -5.90
C PRO A 26 -16.11 52.08 -6.20
N VAL A 27 -15.03 52.53 -5.58
CA VAL A 27 -13.78 51.79 -5.53
C VAL A 27 -14.03 50.60 -4.61
N VAL A 28 -14.35 49.45 -5.21
CA VAL A 28 -14.32 48.18 -4.50
C VAL A 28 -12.83 47.87 -4.30
N THR A 29 -12.29 48.26 -3.17
CA THR A 29 -11.04 47.75 -2.67
C THR A 29 -11.28 46.28 -2.34
N GLY A 30 -11.06 45.42 -3.32
CA GLY A 30 -10.96 43.99 -3.08
C GLY A 30 -9.81 43.76 -2.10
N LEU A 31 -10.15 43.42 -0.86
CA LEU A 31 -9.20 42.90 0.10
C LEU A 31 -8.72 41.55 -0.47
N LEU A 32 -7.61 41.55 -1.19
CA LEU A 32 -6.87 40.32 -1.50
C LEU A 32 -6.36 39.81 -0.16
N ILE A 33 -7.17 38.99 0.51
CA ILE A 33 -6.67 38.15 1.59
C ILE A 33 -5.68 37.21 0.86
N SER A 34 -4.41 37.54 0.89
CA SER A 34 -3.37 36.60 0.62
C SER A 34 -3.50 35.54 1.73
N VAL A 35 -4.21 34.46 1.46
CA VAL A 35 -4.04 33.25 2.25
C VAL A 35 -2.55 32.96 2.16
N ALA A 36 -1.83 33.18 3.24
CA ALA A 36 -0.44 32.74 3.33
C ALA A 36 -0.45 31.29 2.88
N ALA A 37 0.25 30.97 1.80
CA ALA A 37 0.39 29.61 1.35
C ALA A 37 0.93 28.83 2.55
N GLY A 38 0.10 27.98 3.14
CA GLY A 38 0.50 27.13 4.26
C GLY A 38 1.70 26.30 3.83
N LYS A 39 2.52 25.88 4.78
CA LYS A 39 3.59 24.94 4.50
C LYS A 39 2.94 23.69 3.86
N TYR A 40 3.57 23.14 2.83
CA TYR A 40 2.97 22.09 2.00
C TYR A 40 1.66 22.56 1.31
N GLY A 41 0.78 21.63 0.96
CA GLY A 41 -0.53 21.91 0.36
C GLY A 41 -1.61 22.42 1.34
N GLY A 42 -1.24 22.74 2.60
CA GLY A 42 -2.14 23.21 3.66
C GLY A 42 -2.11 22.34 4.91
N GLY A 43 -2.95 22.70 5.90
CA GLY A 43 -2.99 22.10 7.23
C GLY A 43 -1.94 22.67 8.18
N SER A 44 -2.00 22.28 9.45
CA SER A 44 -1.08 22.70 10.52
C SER A 44 -0.14 21.61 11.01
N GLY A 45 -0.37 20.35 10.56
CA GLY A 45 0.35 19.18 11.04
C GLY A 45 -0.17 18.62 12.37
N ALA A 46 -1.27 19.16 12.90
CA ALA A 46 -1.97 18.60 14.06
C ALA A 46 -2.74 17.31 13.66
N ALA A 47 -3.17 16.53 14.65
CA ALA A 47 -3.86 15.26 14.37
C ALA A 47 -5.22 15.45 13.67
N ASP A 48 -5.92 16.50 14.02
CA ASP A 48 -7.22 16.91 13.44
C ASP A 48 -7.08 17.81 12.20
N ASP A 49 -5.88 18.35 11.95
CA ASP A 49 -5.56 19.19 10.79
C ASP A 49 -4.17 18.84 10.22
N PRO A 50 -3.99 17.64 9.62
CA PRO A 50 -2.70 17.19 9.11
C PRO A 50 -2.21 18.04 7.94
N TYR A 51 -0.90 18.15 7.78
CA TYR A 51 -0.32 18.73 6.58
C TYR A 51 -0.76 17.94 5.34
N LEU A 52 -1.16 18.65 4.28
CA LEU A 52 -1.63 18.06 3.03
C LEU A 52 -0.48 17.98 2.02
N ILE A 53 -0.16 16.80 1.57
CA ILE A 53 0.80 16.55 0.48
C ILE A 53 0.02 16.43 -0.82
N ARG A 54 0.21 17.37 -1.74
CA ARG A 54 -0.52 17.46 -3.02
C ARG A 54 0.38 17.25 -4.23
N THR A 55 1.67 17.53 -4.08
CA THR A 55 2.65 17.50 -5.17
C THR A 55 3.91 16.73 -4.79
N ALA A 56 4.73 16.43 -5.78
CA ALA A 56 6.04 15.80 -5.58
C ALA A 56 6.99 16.71 -4.78
N GLU A 57 6.87 18.03 -4.99
CA GLU A 57 7.65 19.03 -4.25
C GLU A 57 7.25 19.10 -2.77
N ASP A 58 5.95 18.96 -2.42
CA ASP A 58 5.51 18.86 -1.03
C ASP A 58 6.14 17.63 -0.35
N LEU A 59 6.19 16.50 -1.06
CA LEU A 59 6.76 15.26 -0.52
C LEU A 59 8.27 15.38 -0.35
N ASP A 60 8.97 15.97 -1.29
CA ASP A 60 10.41 16.24 -1.21
C ASP A 60 10.74 17.26 -0.10
N LEU A 61 9.89 18.29 0.04
CA LEU A 61 9.98 19.26 1.13
C LEU A 61 9.84 18.57 2.51
N LEU A 62 8.96 17.59 2.64
CA LEU A 62 8.87 16.78 3.87
C LEU A 62 10.19 16.06 4.15
N GLY A 63 10.80 15.45 3.13
CA GLY A 63 12.10 14.78 3.26
C GLY A 63 13.21 15.72 3.77
N SER A 64 13.23 16.96 3.30
CA SER A 64 14.20 17.99 3.73
C SER A 64 13.84 18.72 5.02
N SER A 65 12.58 18.58 5.52
CA SER A 65 12.06 19.31 6.69
C SER A 65 12.12 18.47 7.97
N GLN A 66 13.31 18.21 8.49
CA GLN A 66 13.51 17.40 9.70
C GLN A 66 12.67 17.82 10.92
N GLY A 67 12.42 19.13 11.08
CA GLY A 67 11.61 19.67 12.18
C GLY A 67 10.14 19.25 12.16
N ASP A 68 9.65 18.68 11.05
CA ASP A 68 8.26 18.26 10.88
C ASP A 68 8.07 16.74 10.99
N TRP A 69 9.14 15.95 11.13
CA TRP A 69 9.01 14.48 11.12
C TRP A 69 8.23 13.89 12.30
N ASN A 70 7.81 14.72 13.25
CA ASN A 70 6.90 14.38 14.35
C ASN A 70 5.46 14.88 14.12
N LYS A 71 5.15 15.43 12.96
CA LYS A 71 3.83 15.95 12.60
C LYS A 71 3.00 14.93 11.83
N ASN A 72 1.73 15.26 11.59
CA ASN A 72 0.81 14.42 10.85
C ASN A 72 0.66 14.94 9.43
N PHE A 73 0.63 13.99 8.48
CA PHE A 73 0.56 14.23 7.04
C PHE A 73 -0.54 13.39 6.42
N ARG A 74 -1.17 13.92 5.38
CA ARG A 74 -2.15 13.20 4.56
C ARG A 74 -1.91 13.47 3.09
N LEU A 75 -1.91 12.44 2.26
CA LEU A 75 -1.94 12.62 0.81
C LEU A 75 -3.31 13.15 0.38
N ALA A 76 -3.32 14.25 -0.35
CA ALA A 76 -4.52 14.85 -0.92
C ALA A 76 -4.67 14.55 -2.42
N ALA A 77 -3.61 14.03 -3.07
CA ALA A 77 -3.57 13.62 -4.46
C ALA A 77 -2.63 12.43 -4.64
N ASP A 78 -2.74 11.76 -5.78
CA ASP A 78 -1.71 10.83 -6.24
C ASP A 78 -0.45 11.61 -6.62
N ILE A 79 0.73 11.08 -6.29
CA ILE A 79 2.02 11.73 -6.50
C ILE A 79 2.84 10.93 -7.52
N ASP A 80 3.36 11.60 -8.54
CA ASP A 80 4.29 11.01 -9.50
C ASP A 80 5.69 11.60 -9.32
N LEU A 81 6.66 10.76 -8.96
CA LEU A 81 8.06 11.15 -8.73
C LEU A 81 8.95 10.96 -9.99
N LYS A 82 8.36 10.81 -11.18
CA LYS A 82 9.12 10.54 -12.42
C LYS A 82 10.13 11.64 -12.77
N ASP A 83 9.88 12.87 -12.33
CA ASP A 83 10.74 14.03 -12.64
C ASP A 83 11.90 14.18 -11.63
N TYR A 84 11.93 13.37 -10.56
CA TYR A 84 13.06 13.23 -9.67
C TYR A 84 14.01 12.15 -10.20
N ASP A 85 15.29 12.49 -10.26
CA ASP A 85 16.31 11.51 -10.62
C ASP A 85 16.65 10.57 -9.44
N GLU A 86 17.54 9.62 -9.66
CA GLU A 86 17.86 8.58 -8.68
C GLU A 86 18.62 9.10 -7.44
N THR A 87 18.95 10.40 -7.34
CA THR A 87 19.86 10.94 -6.30
C THR A 87 19.37 12.22 -5.63
N ASN A 88 18.41 12.92 -6.20
CA ASN A 88 18.01 14.26 -5.75
C ASN A 88 16.73 14.32 -4.91
N PHE A 89 16.09 13.19 -4.65
CA PHE A 89 14.93 13.13 -3.77
C PHE A 89 15.37 12.99 -2.30
N HIS A 90 14.80 13.81 -1.40
CA HIS A 90 15.09 13.76 0.02
C HIS A 90 14.27 12.67 0.71
N LEU A 91 14.95 11.62 1.18
CA LEU A 91 14.31 10.55 1.95
C LEU A 91 13.84 11.06 3.32
N ILE A 92 12.68 10.57 3.79
CA ILE A 92 12.09 10.99 5.06
C ILE A 92 12.73 10.20 6.21
N GLY A 93 13.19 10.91 7.24
CA GLY A 93 13.96 10.31 8.33
C GLY A 93 15.45 10.20 8.02
N TYR A 94 16.27 10.03 9.07
CA TYR A 94 17.71 9.90 8.96
C TYR A 94 18.21 8.74 9.81
N TRP A 95 18.97 7.86 9.20
CA TRP A 95 19.52 6.65 9.81
C TRP A 95 21.02 6.55 9.56
N VAL A 96 21.80 6.38 10.61
CA VAL A 96 23.24 6.13 10.57
C VAL A 96 23.51 4.67 10.89
N SER A 97 23.23 4.27 12.13
CA SER A 97 23.45 2.93 12.64
C SER A 97 22.64 2.70 13.93
N TRP A 98 22.58 1.47 14.39
CA TRP A 98 21.96 1.14 15.66
C TRP A 98 22.59 1.89 16.83
N GLY A 99 21.75 2.56 17.64
CA GLY A 99 22.18 3.28 18.83
C GLY A 99 22.93 4.60 18.56
N ASP A 100 23.00 5.04 17.30
CA ASP A 100 23.63 6.29 16.96
C ASP A 100 22.75 7.49 17.39
N ASN A 101 23.38 8.47 18.06
CA ASN A 101 22.68 9.65 18.56
C ASN A 101 22.26 10.64 17.45
N ASP A 102 22.81 10.50 16.26
CA ASP A 102 22.45 11.31 15.10
C ASP A 102 21.24 10.78 14.33
N ASN A 103 20.75 9.61 14.70
CA ASN A 103 19.51 9.07 14.13
C ASN A 103 18.32 10.03 14.38
N ARG A 104 17.54 10.27 13.33
CA ARG A 104 16.37 11.15 13.38
C ARG A 104 15.21 10.42 12.67
N PRO A 105 14.35 9.71 13.41
CA PRO A 105 13.23 9.00 12.82
C PRO A 105 12.09 9.93 12.41
N PHE A 106 11.33 9.51 11.42
CA PHE A 106 9.96 9.93 11.29
C PHE A 106 9.16 9.29 12.45
N SER A 107 8.46 10.11 13.23
CA SER A 107 7.69 9.69 14.41
C SER A 107 6.25 10.22 14.41
N GLY A 108 5.83 10.89 13.35
CA GLY A 108 4.47 11.35 13.13
C GLY A 108 3.57 10.30 12.50
N ILE A 109 2.43 10.75 11.96
CA ILE A 109 1.50 9.92 11.19
C ILE A 109 1.57 10.34 9.71
N PHE A 110 1.77 9.38 8.82
CA PHE A 110 1.64 9.58 7.38
C PHE A 110 0.48 8.74 6.85
N ASP A 111 -0.64 9.39 6.56
CA ASP A 111 -1.84 8.78 5.99
C ASP A 111 -1.83 8.94 4.46
N GLY A 112 -1.60 7.83 3.76
CA GLY A 112 -1.69 7.79 2.30
C GLY A 112 -3.09 8.03 1.76
N ASN A 113 -4.14 7.93 2.61
CA ASN A 113 -5.54 8.20 2.23
C ASN A 113 -5.98 7.42 0.98
N GLY A 114 -5.47 6.20 0.81
CA GLY A 114 -5.71 5.34 -0.35
C GLY A 114 -5.05 5.80 -1.65
N ARG A 115 -4.23 6.87 -1.61
CA ARG A 115 -3.54 7.43 -2.78
C ARG A 115 -2.27 6.68 -3.11
N THR A 116 -1.77 6.95 -4.31
CA THR A 116 -0.59 6.30 -4.87
C THR A 116 0.58 7.27 -4.99
N ILE A 117 1.77 6.84 -4.54
CA ILE A 117 3.04 7.46 -4.91
C ILE A 117 3.69 6.54 -5.96
N SER A 118 4.00 7.09 -7.13
CA SER A 118 4.53 6.33 -8.27
C SER A 118 5.91 6.78 -8.70
N ASN A 119 6.63 5.85 -9.35
CA ASN A 119 7.92 6.10 -10.00
C ASN A 119 9.03 6.59 -9.07
N PHE A 120 8.96 6.23 -7.78
CA PHE A 120 10.06 6.49 -6.85
C PHE A 120 11.29 5.70 -7.27
N ARG A 121 12.40 6.44 -7.55
CA ARG A 121 13.69 5.88 -7.93
C ARG A 121 14.76 6.41 -7.01
N TYR A 122 15.63 5.52 -6.54
CA TYR A 122 16.73 5.92 -5.67
C TYR A 122 17.95 5.06 -5.88
N ARG A 123 19.11 5.70 -5.96
CA ARG A 123 20.39 5.03 -6.13
C ARG A 123 21.45 5.67 -5.24
N ASP A 124 21.97 4.86 -4.32
CA ASP A 124 23.10 5.27 -3.47
C ASP A 124 23.90 4.01 -3.10
N MET A 125 25.05 3.82 -3.73
CA MET A 125 25.85 2.59 -3.59
C MET A 125 26.43 2.40 -2.17
N LYS A 126 26.31 3.38 -1.28
CA LYS A 126 26.79 3.29 0.12
C LYS A 126 25.69 3.57 1.14
N GLY A 127 24.47 3.85 0.68
CA GLY A 127 23.37 4.28 1.53
C GLY A 127 22.75 3.12 2.32
N ASN A 128 22.64 3.29 3.62
CA ASN A 128 21.89 2.41 4.52
C ASN A 128 20.52 2.99 4.86
N GLY A 129 19.58 2.12 5.20
CA GLY A 129 18.24 2.53 5.56
C GLY A 129 17.47 3.11 4.39
N ILE A 130 17.60 2.57 3.17
CA ILE A 130 16.98 3.16 1.98
C ILE A 130 15.53 2.71 1.82
N GLY A 131 14.64 3.68 1.68
CA GLY A 131 13.22 3.58 1.39
C GLY A 131 12.66 4.99 1.23
N LEU A 132 11.41 5.16 0.82
CA LEU A 132 10.76 6.48 0.83
C LEU A 132 10.91 7.13 2.20
N PHE A 133 10.73 6.33 3.25
CA PHE A 133 11.12 6.63 4.62
C PHE A 133 12.41 5.88 4.93
N ARG A 134 13.46 6.65 5.21
CA ARG A 134 14.76 6.07 5.59
C ARG A 134 14.70 5.40 6.96
N TYR A 135 14.08 6.08 7.93
CA TYR A 135 13.92 5.61 9.29
C TYR A 135 12.58 6.04 9.89
N VAL A 136 11.85 5.08 10.43
CA VAL A 136 10.60 5.30 11.17
C VAL A 136 10.74 4.68 12.55
N ASN A 137 10.41 5.42 13.61
CA ASN A 137 10.36 4.90 14.97
C ASN A 137 9.22 5.60 15.74
N VAL A 138 8.34 4.80 16.35
CA VAL A 138 7.10 5.23 17.03
C VAL A 138 6.07 5.85 16.07
N GLY A 139 6.44 6.12 14.81
CA GLY A 139 5.54 6.69 13.79
C GLY A 139 4.56 5.68 13.21
N GLU A 140 3.56 6.20 12.50
CA GLU A 140 2.57 5.39 11.78
C GLU A 140 2.54 5.76 10.29
N ILE A 141 2.58 4.75 9.41
CA ILE A 141 2.35 4.91 7.97
C ILE A 141 1.17 4.02 7.60
N LYS A 142 0.16 4.59 6.97
CA LYS A 142 -1.05 3.83 6.64
C LYS A 142 -1.69 4.23 5.32
N ASN A 143 -2.54 3.32 4.80
CA ASN A 143 -3.41 3.54 3.64
C ASN A 143 -2.64 4.04 2.41
N LEU A 144 -1.45 3.48 2.13
CA LEU A 144 -0.55 3.99 1.08
C LEU A 144 -0.28 2.94 0.00
N ARG A 145 -0.35 3.36 -1.26
CA ARG A 145 0.07 2.55 -2.40
C ARG A 145 1.34 3.13 -3.02
N LEU A 146 2.33 2.26 -3.26
CA LEU A 146 3.51 2.56 -4.05
C LEU A 146 3.44 1.83 -5.38
N LYS A 147 3.85 2.49 -6.47
CA LYS A 147 3.84 1.89 -7.81
C LYS A 147 5.15 2.17 -8.55
N ASN A 148 5.71 1.13 -9.19
CA ASN A 148 6.93 1.25 -10.00
C ASN A 148 8.11 1.84 -9.21
N VAL A 149 8.42 1.25 -8.07
CA VAL A 149 9.58 1.65 -7.25
C VAL A 149 10.83 0.98 -7.76
N LYS A 150 11.93 1.73 -7.89
CA LYS A 150 13.25 1.20 -8.23
C LYS A 150 14.32 1.69 -7.25
N ILE A 151 14.94 0.78 -6.52
CA ILE A 151 16.03 1.07 -5.58
C ILE A 151 17.23 0.19 -5.92
N VAL A 152 18.39 0.80 -6.05
CA VAL A 152 19.67 0.10 -6.29
C VAL A 152 20.73 0.62 -5.32
N THR A 153 21.23 -0.25 -4.46
CA THR A 153 22.27 0.08 -3.46
C THR A 153 23.06 -1.17 -3.06
N ASP A 154 24.26 -1.01 -2.53
CA ASP A 154 25.03 -2.06 -1.85
C ASP A 154 24.86 -1.96 -0.31
N GLY A 155 23.91 -1.18 0.16
CA GLY A 155 23.67 -0.89 1.57
C GLY A 155 22.86 -1.94 2.31
N THR A 156 22.52 -1.60 3.55
CA THR A 156 21.79 -2.42 4.51
C THR A 156 20.42 -1.79 4.86
N SER A 157 19.44 -2.60 5.14
CA SER A 157 18.06 -2.20 5.50
C SER A 157 17.36 -1.44 4.37
N ILE A 158 16.98 -2.17 3.34
CA ILE A 158 16.46 -1.62 2.09
C ILE A 158 15.03 -2.10 1.86
N GLY A 159 14.10 -1.17 1.65
CA GLY A 159 12.71 -1.46 1.32
C GLY A 159 12.06 -0.36 0.50
N SER A 160 11.04 -0.66 -0.29
CA SER A 160 10.37 0.37 -1.10
C SER A 160 9.77 1.50 -0.26
N LEU A 161 9.15 1.16 0.86
CA LEU A 161 8.50 2.12 1.75
C LEU A 161 9.43 2.55 2.89
N VAL A 162 9.95 1.60 3.64
CA VAL A 162 10.79 1.89 4.82
C VAL A 162 12.09 1.11 4.74
N GLY A 163 13.21 1.80 4.90
CA GLY A 163 14.50 1.15 5.06
C GLY A 163 14.60 0.49 6.43
N HIS A 164 14.62 1.28 7.50
CA HIS A 164 14.67 0.80 8.88
C HIS A 164 13.41 1.20 9.66
N PHE A 165 12.67 0.21 10.16
CA PHE A 165 11.45 0.40 10.95
C PHE A 165 11.69 -0.06 12.38
N GLY A 166 12.04 0.88 13.27
CA GLY A 166 12.38 0.62 14.68
C GLY A 166 11.17 0.49 15.60
N GLY A 167 9.96 0.84 15.17
CA GLY A 167 8.74 0.71 15.96
C GLY A 167 7.61 1.60 15.48
N GLY A 168 6.41 1.38 15.99
CA GLY A 168 5.19 2.03 15.54
C GLY A 168 4.31 1.12 14.66
N GLY A 169 3.61 1.68 13.67
CA GLY A 169 2.67 0.96 12.81
C GLY A 169 2.88 1.19 11.32
N ILE A 170 2.85 0.11 10.52
CA ILE A 170 2.71 0.17 9.07
C ILE A 170 1.49 -0.67 8.69
N VAL A 171 0.40 0.00 8.27
CA VAL A 171 -0.90 -0.64 8.09
C VAL A 171 -1.49 -0.28 6.73
N ASP A 172 -2.02 -1.29 6.03
CA ASP A 172 -2.63 -1.11 4.70
C ASP A 172 -1.70 -0.37 3.72
N CYS A 173 -0.44 -0.88 3.62
CA CYS A 173 0.55 -0.34 2.72
C CYS A 173 0.97 -1.36 1.66
N HIS A 174 0.91 -0.97 0.40
CA HIS A 174 1.10 -1.90 -0.72
C HIS A 174 2.11 -1.37 -1.72
N VAL A 175 2.96 -2.24 -2.26
CA VAL A 175 3.83 -1.90 -3.39
C VAL A 175 3.60 -2.84 -4.57
N VAL A 176 3.44 -2.26 -5.75
CA VAL A 176 3.31 -2.98 -7.03
C VAL A 176 4.39 -2.50 -7.99
N GLY A 177 5.11 -3.45 -8.59
CA GLY A 177 6.23 -3.13 -9.47
C GLY A 177 7.47 -2.67 -8.69
N ALA A 178 7.73 -3.28 -7.52
CA ALA A 178 9.00 -3.11 -6.81
C ALA A 178 10.15 -3.72 -7.63
N ASP A 179 11.25 -2.99 -7.78
CA ASP A 179 12.55 -3.47 -8.27
C ASP A 179 13.60 -3.01 -7.26
N VAL A 180 13.79 -3.82 -6.23
CA VAL A 180 14.65 -3.49 -5.08
C VAL A 180 15.87 -4.37 -5.08
N THR A 181 17.05 -3.73 -5.14
CA THR A 181 18.34 -4.41 -5.06
C THR A 181 19.17 -3.79 -3.94
N GLY A 182 19.67 -4.63 -3.04
CA GLY A 182 20.49 -4.24 -1.89
C GLY A 182 21.50 -5.31 -1.53
N ASN A 183 22.22 -5.12 -0.41
CA ASN A 183 23.15 -6.13 0.10
C ASN A 183 22.48 -6.94 1.23
N THR A 184 22.13 -6.30 2.34
CA THR A 184 21.67 -6.97 3.55
C THR A 184 20.33 -6.41 4.02
N GLN A 185 19.43 -7.27 4.54
CA GLN A 185 18.10 -6.88 5.03
C GLN A 185 17.29 -6.17 3.92
N VAL A 186 17.07 -6.90 2.84
CA VAL A 186 16.38 -6.36 1.66
C VAL A 186 14.95 -6.88 1.63
N GLY A 187 13.98 -6.00 1.65
CA GLY A 187 12.55 -6.32 1.57
C GLY A 187 11.84 -5.58 0.45
N GLY A 188 10.80 -6.18 -0.09
CA GLY A 188 10.00 -5.52 -1.12
C GLY A 188 9.31 -4.25 -0.60
N LEU A 189 8.90 -4.24 0.66
CA LEU A 189 8.27 -3.10 1.33
C LEU A 189 9.17 -2.51 2.42
N ILE A 190 9.74 -3.35 3.28
CA ILE A 190 10.49 -2.94 4.48
C ILE A 190 11.82 -3.71 4.55
N GLY A 191 12.92 -3.00 4.78
CA GLY A 191 14.25 -3.62 4.95
C GLY A 191 14.37 -4.37 6.27
N SER A 192 14.22 -3.68 7.39
CA SER A 192 14.27 -4.24 8.75
C SER A 192 13.07 -3.74 9.57
N ALA A 193 12.39 -4.62 10.33
CA ALA A 193 11.17 -4.33 11.04
C ALA A 193 11.18 -4.81 12.50
N ASP A 194 11.02 -3.86 13.43
CA ASP A 194 10.83 -4.10 14.87
C ASP A 194 9.44 -3.66 15.38
N GLY A 195 8.61 -3.08 14.53
CA GLY A 195 7.27 -2.61 14.85
C GLY A 195 6.13 -3.51 14.34
N PHE A 196 4.94 -2.96 14.32
CA PHE A 196 3.71 -3.65 13.89
C PHE A 196 3.45 -3.42 12.39
N VAL A 197 3.39 -4.49 11.61
CA VAL A 197 3.09 -4.49 10.17
C VAL A 197 1.83 -5.31 9.93
N SER A 198 0.80 -4.72 9.32
CA SER A 198 -0.46 -5.42 9.08
C SER A 198 -1.11 -5.02 7.76
N GLN A 199 -1.78 -5.97 7.11
CA GLN A 199 -2.51 -5.76 5.86
C GLN A 199 -1.63 -5.15 4.76
N CYS A 200 -0.35 -5.54 4.72
CA CYS A 200 0.62 -5.01 3.79
C CYS A 200 0.95 -6.02 2.69
N SER A 201 1.38 -5.52 1.53
CA SER A 201 1.80 -6.41 0.45
C SER A 201 2.91 -5.86 -0.43
N SER A 202 3.59 -6.78 -1.10
CA SER A 202 4.60 -6.46 -2.11
C SER A 202 4.46 -7.35 -3.35
N ARG A 203 4.70 -6.75 -4.52
CA ARG A 203 4.78 -7.44 -5.81
C ARG A 203 5.88 -6.80 -6.66
N GLY A 204 6.72 -7.63 -7.24
CA GLY A 204 7.81 -7.19 -8.12
C GLY A 204 9.02 -8.09 -7.99
N ARG A 205 10.22 -7.51 -7.96
CA ARG A 205 11.49 -8.19 -7.82
C ARG A 205 12.26 -7.66 -6.62
N VAL A 206 12.80 -8.56 -5.80
CA VAL A 206 13.65 -8.24 -4.66
C VAL A 206 14.93 -9.06 -4.76
N ALA A 207 16.08 -8.40 -4.76
CA ALA A 207 17.36 -9.06 -4.88
C ALA A 207 18.38 -8.54 -3.84
N GLY A 208 19.17 -9.42 -3.30
CA GLY A 208 20.19 -9.06 -2.32
C GLY A 208 21.15 -10.20 -2.03
N VAL A 209 22.04 -10.01 -1.06
CA VAL A 209 23.00 -11.03 -0.64
C VAL A 209 22.50 -11.72 0.63
N LEU A 210 22.20 -10.97 1.68
CA LEU A 210 21.81 -11.52 2.97
C LEU A 210 20.43 -11.06 3.41
N ARG A 211 19.60 -11.97 3.94
CA ARG A 211 18.29 -11.68 4.56
C ARG A 211 17.35 -10.97 3.59
N VAL A 212 17.01 -11.68 2.54
CA VAL A 212 16.18 -11.14 1.45
C VAL A 212 14.77 -11.68 1.59
N GLY A 213 13.80 -10.80 1.78
CA GLY A 213 12.38 -11.16 1.90
C GLY A 213 11.49 -10.45 0.88
N GLY A 214 10.51 -11.16 0.37
CA GLY A 214 9.61 -10.56 -0.60
C GLY A 214 8.83 -9.36 -0.05
N LEU A 215 8.52 -9.34 1.26
CA LEU A 215 7.90 -8.22 1.97
C LEU A 215 8.88 -7.53 2.91
N VAL A 216 9.51 -8.29 3.83
CA VAL A 216 10.42 -7.78 4.86
C VAL A 216 11.72 -8.56 4.83
N GLY A 217 12.86 -7.86 4.81
CA GLY A 217 14.18 -8.50 4.83
C GLY A 217 14.50 -9.16 6.18
N ASP A 218 14.32 -8.44 7.26
CA ASP A 218 14.63 -8.87 8.63
C ASP A 218 13.50 -8.48 9.59
N VAL A 219 13.03 -9.42 10.39
CA VAL A 219 12.09 -9.15 11.50
C VAL A 219 12.84 -9.38 12.82
N GLY A 220 13.16 -8.26 13.50
CA GLY A 220 13.78 -8.24 14.81
C GLY A 220 12.77 -8.55 15.91
N GLN A 221 12.18 -7.53 16.54
CA GLN A 221 11.14 -7.70 17.57
C GLN A 221 9.72 -7.50 17.02
N GLY A 222 9.59 -7.39 15.70
CA GLY A 222 8.37 -6.99 15.01
C GLY A 222 7.27 -8.04 14.95
N THR A 223 6.08 -7.56 14.66
CA THR A 223 4.91 -8.39 14.35
C THR A 223 4.46 -8.12 12.92
N VAL A 224 4.35 -9.16 12.10
CA VAL A 224 3.81 -9.08 10.73
C VAL A 224 2.54 -9.91 10.66
N LYS A 225 1.40 -9.27 10.38
CA LYS A 225 0.09 -9.93 10.34
C LYS A 225 -0.66 -9.66 9.05
N LYS A 226 -1.49 -10.63 8.65
CA LYS A 226 -2.47 -10.47 7.53
C LYS A 226 -1.84 -9.82 6.30
N SER A 227 -0.59 -10.18 6.00
CA SER A 227 0.23 -9.57 4.96
C SER A 227 0.74 -10.62 3.98
N TYR A 228 1.06 -10.21 2.76
CA TYR A 228 1.51 -11.17 1.76
C TYR A 228 2.57 -10.62 0.81
N SER A 229 3.24 -11.53 0.10
CA SER A 229 4.16 -11.19 -0.98
C SER A 229 3.90 -12.01 -2.23
N LYS A 230 3.89 -11.33 -3.38
CA LYS A 230 3.93 -11.91 -4.73
C LYS A 230 5.22 -11.54 -5.46
N ALA A 231 6.25 -11.13 -4.72
CA ALA A 231 7.53 -10.73 -5.30
C ALA A 231 8.41 -11.95 -5.62
N SER A 232 9.13 -11.88 -6.74
CA SER A 232 10.23 -12.82 -7.01
C SER A 232 11.44 -12.40 -6.19
N VAL A 233 11.98 -13.33 -5.41
CA VAL A 233 13.08 -13.10 -4.46
C VAL A 233 14.33 -13.83 -4.94
N SER A 234 15.49 -13.15 -4.90
CA SER A 234 16.80 -13.75 -5.16
C SER A 234 17.78 -13.33 -4.06
N GLY A 235 18.45 -14.30 -3.42
CA GLY A 235 19.41 -14.02 -2.35
C GLY A 235 20.40 -15.14 -2.10
N ASP A 236 21.61 -14.81 -1.61
CA ASP A 236 22.63 -15.83 -1.35
C ASP A 236 22.40 -16.52 -0.01
N ASP A 237 21.99 -15.78 1.02
CA ASP A 237 21.69 -16.33 2.34
C ASP A 237 20.37 -15.79 2.88
N SER A 238 19.53 -16.69 3.41
CA SER A 238 18.24 -16.41 4.01
C SER A 238 17.27 -15.68 3.05
N ALA A 239 16.98 -16.33 1.91
CA ALA A 239 15.98 -15.86 0.95
C ALA A 239 14.60 -16.45 1.28
N GLY A 240 13.60 -15.60 1.51
CA GLY A 240 12.22 -16.01 1.80
C GLY A 240 11.18 -15.26 0.99
N GLY A 241 10.16 -15.97 0.55
CA GLY A 241 9.10 -15.38 -0.28
C GLY A 241 8.36 -14.23 0.40
N LEU A 242 8.29 -14.25 1.74
CA LEU A 242 7.74 -13.16 2.56
C LEU A 242 8.82 -12.48 3.41
N ILE A 243 9.55 -13.27 4.21
CA ILE A 243 10.52 -12.79 5.21
C ILE A 243 11.88 -13.44 4.94
N GLY A 244 12.96 -12.63 4.92
CA GLY A 244 14.31 -13.16 4.83
C GLY A 244 14.70 -13.93 6.07
N ILE A 245 14.65 -13.28 7.25
CA ILE A 245 14.98 -13.88 8.54
C ILE A 245 14.09 -13.37 9.68
N ILE A 246 13.80 -14.23 10.65
CA ILE A 246 13.11 -13.94 11.92
C ILE A 246 14.07 -14.22 13.06
N VAL A 247 14.36 -13.24 13.93
CA VAL A 247 15.55 -13.27 14.80
C VAL A 247 15.24 -13.39 16.28
N GLN A 248 14.17 -12.75 16.79
CA GLN A 248 13.89 -12.65 18.22
C GLN A 248 12.68 -13.49 18.64
N GLU A 249 12.68 -13.95 19.90
CA GLU A 249 11.59 -14.76 20.46
C GLU A 249 10.25 -14.03 20.50
N THR A 250 10.26 -12.70 20.59
CA THR A 250 9.08 -11.84 20.55
C THR A 250 8.48 -11.64 19.16
N SER A 251 9.22 -12.03 18.12
CA SER A 251 8.78 -11.86 16.72
C SER A 251 7.58 -12.76 16.42
N LEU A 252 6.58 -12.21 15.73
CA LEU A 252 5.38 -12.92 15.33
C LEU A 252 5.04 -12.69 13.88
N ILE A 253 4.94 -13.76 13.10
CA ILE A 253 4.40 -13.76 11.74
C ILE A 253 3.10 -14.55 11.80
N ASP A 254 1.96 -13.87 11.63
CA ASP A 254 0.64 -14.45 11.87
C ASP A 254 -0.31 -14.20 10.70
N GLY A 255 -0.88 -15.27 10.17
CA GLY A 255 -1.85 -15.18 9.11
C GLY A 255 -1.28 -14.53 7.85
N CYS A 256 -0.11 -14.96 7.37
CA CYS A 256 0.57 -14.38 6.21
C CYS A 256 0.79 -15.42 5.10
N TYR A 257 1.04 -14.97 3.86
CA TYR A 257 1.39 -15.89 2.81
C TYR A 257 2.37 -15.33 1.78
N ALA A 258 2.99 -16.23 1.01
CA ALA A 258 3.83 -15.89 -0.13
C ALA A 258 3.57 -16.83 -1.32
N ASN A 259 3.47 -16.25 -2.51
CA ASN A 259 3.30 -17.00 -3.75
C ASN A 259 4.27 -16.56 -4.87
N GLY A 260 5.22 -15.68 -4.58
CA GLY A 260 6.32 -15.37 -5.47
C GLY A 260 7.39 -16.46 -5.48
N SER A 261 8.17 -16.54 -6.55
CA SER A 261 9.30 -17.46 -6.65
C SER A 261 10.46 -17.05 -5.75
N VAL A 262 11.18 -18.02 -5.20
CA VAL A 262 12.38 -17.81 -4.39
C VAL A 262 13.54 -18.56 -5.01
N ASP A 263 14.65 -17.86 -5.22
CA ASP A 263 15.93 -18.43 -5.64
C ASP A 263 17.00 -18.07 -4.61
N GLY A 264 17.57 -19.08 -3.92
CA GLY A 264 18.54 -18.89 -2.86
C GLY A 264 19.69 -19.86 -2.90
N VAL A 265 20.85 -19.45 -2.38
CA VAL A 265 22.04 -20.32 -2.35
C VAL A 265 22.05 -21.17 -1.06
N MET A 266 21.98 -20.53 0.12
CA MET A 266 22.09 -21.25 1.42
C MET A 266 20.75 -21.67 1.99
N TYR A 267 19.89 -20.71 2.35
CA TYR A 267 18.60 -20.97 3.00
C TYR A 267 17.48 -20.33 2.18
N ALA A 268 16.82 -21.12 1.34
CA ALA A 268 15.69 -20.69 0.55
C ALA A 268 14.39 -21.25 1.13
N GLY A 269 13.43 -20.40 1.45
CA GLY A 269 12.11 -20.82 1.94
C GLY A 269 10.97 -20.13 1.22
N GLY A 270 9.95 -20.87 0.87
CA GLY A 270 8.78 -20.32 0.17
C GLY A 270 8.11 -19.18 0.93
N LEU A 271 8.16 -19.22 2.27
CA LEU A 271 7.69 -18.14 3.15
C LEU A 271 8.86 -17.41 3.83
N ALA A 272 9.72 -18.14 4.53
CA ALA A 272 10.83 -17.57 5.29
C ALA A 272 12.14 -18.28 4.98
N GLY A 273 13.22 -17.51 4.71
CA GLY A 273 14.55 -18.06 4.51
C GLY A 273 15.05 -18.73 5.78
N GLN A 274 14.97 -18.03 6.91
CA GLN A 274 15.40 -18.57 8.20
C GLN A 274 14.46 -18.14 9.35
N VAL A 275 14.16 -19.07 10.26
CA VAL A 275 13.47 -18.83 11.54
C VAL A 275 14.45 -19.17 12.67
N VAL A 276 15.15 -18.17 13.20
CA VAL A 276 16.12 -18.32 14.31
C VAL A 276 15.40 -18.44 15.64
N ALA A 277 14.45 -17.54 15.87
CA ALA A 277 13.58 -17.49 17.04
C ALA A 277 12.22 -16.90 16.64
N GLY A 278 11.27 -16.82 17.58
CA GLY A 278 9.94 -16.29 17.32
C GLY A 278 8.98 -17.30 16.67
N ARG A 279 7.82 -16.82 16.28
CA ARG A 279 6.71 -17.69 15.86
C ARG A 279 6.18 -17.34 14.47
N VAL A 280 6.02 -18.38 13.65
CA VAL A 280 5.27 -18.38 12.40
C VAL A 280 3.98 -19.15 12.63
N TYR A 281 2.84 -18.51 12.44
CA TYR A 281 1.55 -19.05 12.81
C TYR A 281 0.50 -18.80 11.70
N LYS A 282 -0.22 -19.84 11.30
CA LYS A 282 -1.27 -19.75 10.28
C LYS A 282 -0.80 -19.09 8.98
N CYS A 283 0.35 -19.52 8.48
CA CYS A 283 0.95 -19.01 7.27
C CYS A 283 1.02 -20.07 6.17
N TYR A 284 1.13 -19.64 4.92
CA TYR A 284 1.38 -20.59 3.85
C TYR A 284 2.25 -20.02 2.73
N SER A 285 2.78 -20.92 1.89
CA SER A 285 3.51 -20.57 0.67
C SER A 285 3.15 -21.49 -0.48
N THR A 286 3.12 -20.94 -1.69
CA THR A 286 2.83 -21.64 -2.93
C THR A 286 3.82 -21.33 -4.06
N GLY A 287 4.75 -20.40 -3.83
CA GLY A 287 5.76 -20.02 -4.81
C GLY A 287 6.80 -21.11 -5.06
N ALA A 288 7.31 -21.19 -6.28
CA ALA A 288 8.40 -22.09 -6.64
C ALA A 288 9.66 -21.72 -5.83
N VAL A 289 10.36 -22.74 -5.30
CA VAL A 289 11.58 -22.54 -4.52
C VAL A 289 12.74 -23.27 -5.17
N SER A 290 13.78 -22.53 -5.53
CA SER A 290 15.08 -23.09 -5.95
C SER A 290 16.16 -22.77 -4.92
N GLY A 291 17.14 -23.66 -4.78
CA GLY A 291 18.23 -23.45 -3.83
C GLY A 291 19.23 -24.58 -3.84
N ASN A 292 20.49 -24.25 -3.50
CA ASN A 292 21.61 -25.19 -3.63
C ASN A 292 21.85 -26.01 -2.35
N GLN A 293 21.65 -25.44 -1.15
CA GLN A 293 21.97 -26.13 0.10
C GLN A 293 20.72 -26.53 0.88
N SER A 294 19.96 -25.59 1.41
CA SER A 294 18.76 -25.85 2.21
C SER A 294 17.59 -25.10 1.59
N ALA A 295 16.79 -25.80 0.79
CA ALA A 295 15.61 -25.25 0.15
C ALA A 295 14.37 -25.98 0.67
N GLY A 296 13.52 -25.24 1.38
CA GLY A 296 12.28 -25.73 1.98
C GLY A 296 11.04 -25.10 1.35
N GLY A 297 9.98 -25.89 1.16
CA GLY A 297 8.75 -25.38 0.58
C GLY A 297 8.14 -24.21 1.38
N LEU A 298 8.28 -24.22 2.72
CA LEU A 298 7.86 -23.13 3.60
C LEU A 298 9.05 -22.38 4.20
N VAL A 299 9.96 -23.08 4.87
CA VAL A 299 11.08 -22.53 5.63
C VAL A 299 12.38 -23.20 5.17
N GLY A 300 13.40 -22.39 4.82
CA GLY A 300 14.71 -22.89 4.42
C GLY A 300 15.50 -23.45 5.60
N ASN A 301 15.54 -22.74 6.71
CA ASN A 301 16.22 -23.20 7.94
C ASN A 301 15.46 -22.77 9.20
N LYS A 302 15.38 -23.66 10.19
CA LYS A 302 14.77 -23.39 11.50
C LYS A 302 15.73 -23.74 12.63
N LYS A 303 15.97 -22.79 13.53
CA LYS A 303 16.73 -23.01 14.76
C LYS A 303 15.80 -23.46 15.93
N VAL A 304 16.40 -23.82 17.05
CA VAL A 304 15.69 -24.41 18.20
C VAL A 304 14.61 -23.49 18.75
N LEU A 305 14.88 -22.19 18.85
CA LEU A 305 13.96 -21.19 19.42
C LEU A 305 12.87 -20.73 18.44
N GLY A 306 12.94 -21.16 17.18
CA GLY A 306 11.91 -20.85 16.19
C GLY A 306 10.73 -21.81 16.28
N GLU A 307 9.51 -21.29 16.25
CA GLU A 307 8.27 -22.05 16.20
C GLU A 307 7.55 -21.85 14.86
N VAL A 308 7.04 -22.94 14.29
CA VAL A 308 6.21 -22.88 13.06
C VAL A 308 5.00 -23.78 13.28
N LEU A 309 3.83 -23.16 13.39
CA LEU A 309 2.60 -23.85 13.79
C LEU A 309 1.47 -23.57 12.79
N LEU A 310 0.64 -24.57 12.50
CA LEU A 310 -0.53 -24.48 11.62
C LEU A 310 -0.21 -23.78 10.29
N SER A 311 0.97 -24.06 9.74
CA SER A 311 1.49 -23.41 8.55
C SER A 311 1.84 -24.45 7.49
N PHE A 312 1.58 -24.13 6.22
CA PHE A 312 1.53 -25.08 5.13
C PHE A 312 2.33 -24.63 3.93
N TRP A 313 2.74 -25.57 3.07
CA TRP A 313 3.24 -25.26 1.74
C TRP A 313 2.69 -26.23 0.70
N ASP A 314 2.54 -25.76 -0.52
CA ASP A 314 2.17 -26.57 -1.65
C ASP A 314 3.40 -27.29 -2.21
N THR A 315 3.39 -28.60 -2.17
CA THR A 315 4.50 -29.44 -2.64
C THR A 315 4.64 -29.47 -4.16
N GLN A 316 3.55 -29.25 -4.88
CA GLN A 316 3.51 -29.31 -6.33
C GLN A 316 4.01 -28.00 -6.95
N THR A 317 3.48 -26.87 -6.50
CA THR A 317 3.88 -25.55 -7.03
C THR A 317 5.24 -25.09 -6.53
N SER A 318 5.60 -25.42 -5.28
CA SER A 318 6.94 -25.09 -4.76
C SER A 318 8.05 -25.96 -5.38
N GLY A 319 7.72 -27.13 -5.91
CA GLY A 319 8.69 -28.13 -6.36
C GLY A 319 9.50 -28.73 -5.20
N ARG A 320 9.02 -28.59 -3.94
CA ARG A 320 9.71 -29.07 -2.72
C ARG A 320 8.82 -30.01 -1.92
N ILE A 321 9.32 -31.22 -1.69
CA ILE A 321 8.67 -32.22 -0.84
C ILE A 321 9.08 -32.12 0.63
N THR A 322 10.10 -31.29 0.93
CA THR A 322 10.64 -31.08 2.27
C THR A 322 10.70 -29.59 2.61
N SER A 323 10.72 -29.31 3.91
CA SER A 323 10.92 -27.97 4.48
C SER A 323 11.51 -28.13 5.88
N ALA A 324 12.25 -27.14 6.38
CA ALA A 324 12.78 -27.15 7.74
C ALA A 324 11.65 -27.13 8.79
N ALA A 325 10.46 -26.67 8.45
CA ALA A 325 9.26 -26.72 9.29
C ALA A 325 7.99 -26.48 8.46
N GLY A 326 6.82 -26.70 9.08
CA GLY A 326 5.51 -26.60 8.44
C GLY A 326 4.96 -27.99 8.02
N MET A 327 3.85 -27.99 7.31
CA MET A 327 3.14 -29.21 6.87
C MET A 327 2.98 -29.22 5.35
N PRO A 328 3.49 -30.29 4.66
CA PRO A 328 3.30 -30.42 3.21
C PRO A 328 1.84 -30.66 2.86
N ARG A 329 1.40 -30.08 1.76
CA ARG A 329 0.10 -30.31 1.15
C ARG A 329 0.22 -30.33 -0.37
N THR A 330 -0.67 -31.05 -1.00
CA THR A 330 -0.87 -30.97 -2.44
C THR A 330 -1.68 -29.72 -2.78
N THR A 331 -1.66 -29.29 -4.04
CA THR A 331 -2.49 -28.18 -4.52
C THR A 331 -3.97 -28.41 -4.22
N ALA A 332 -4.47 -29.61 -4.47
CA ALA A 332 -5.86 -29.97 -4.22
C ALA A 332 -6.24 -29.87 -2.73
N GLU A 333 -5.36 -30.28 -1.82
CA GLU A 333 -5.56 -30.10 -0.38
C GLU A 333 -5.54 -28.62 0.00
N MET A 334 -4.65 -27.82 -0.58
CA MET A 334 -4.54 -26.37 -0.31
C MET A 334 -5.72 -25.56 -0.87
N TRP A 335 -6.56 -26.15 -1.72
CA TRP A 335 -7.79 -25.54 -2.22
C TRP A 335 -9.02 -25.93 -1.38
N SER A 336 -8.83 -26.52 -0.22
CA SER A 336 -9.91 -26.86 0.70
C SER A 336 -9.73 -26.20 2.07
N ALA A 337 -10.77 -25.52 2.55
CA ALA A 337 -10.79 -24.91 3.89
C ALA A 337 -10.55 -25.91 5.01
N SER A 338 -10.90 -27.19 4.81
CA SER A 338 -10.69 -28.27 5.78
C SER A 338 -9.20 -28.51 6.10
N THR A 339 -8.29 -28.18 5.19
CA THR A 339 -6.83 -28.25 5.39
C THR A 339 -6.38 -27.24 6.45
N PHE A 340 -7.01 -26.08 6.52
CA PHE A 340 -6.60 -24.96 7.33
C PHE A 340 -7.34 -24.92 8.68
N THR A 341 -7.24 -26.01 9.42
CA THR A 341 -7.89 -26.17 10.72
C THR A 341 -7.55 -25.00 11.67
N ASN A 342 -8.55 -24.45 12.34
CA ASN A 342 -8.45 -23.28 13.21
C ASN A 342 -8.10 -21.94 12.52
N TRP A 343 -8.14 -21.88 11.19
CA TRP A 343 -8.10 -20.60 10.50
C TRP A 343 -9.49 -19.95 10.51
N ASP A 344 -9.52 -18.62 10.52
CA ASP A 344 -10.76 -17.84 10.57
C ASP A 344 -11.21 -17.48 9.14
N PHE A 345 -12.09 -18.29 8.58
CA PHE A 345 -12.68 -18.05 7.27
C PHE A 345 -13.91 -17.14 7.32
N ASN A 346 -14.34 -16.69 8.51
CA ASN A 346 -15.46 -15.76 8.62
C ASN A 346 -15.03 -14.29 8.53
N LEU A 347 -13.85 -13.93 9.07
CA LEU A 347 -13.40 -12.54 9.20
C LEU A 347 -12.05 -12.26 8.56
N THR A 348 -11.21 -13.28 8.37
CA THR A 348 -9.83 -13.06 7.91
C THR A 348 -9.60 -13.62 6.52
N TRP A 349 -9.97 -14.88 6.30
CA TRP A 349 -9.68 -15.60 5.07
C TRP A 349 -10.94 -15.88 4.27
N SER A 350 -10.79 -15.92 2.96
CA SER A 350 -11.80 -16.40 2.02
C SER A 350 -11.18 -17.46 1.11
N ILE A 351 -11.94 -18.44 0.70
CA ILE A 351 -11.48 -19.51 -0.20
C ILE A 351 -12.63 -19.95 -1.09
N CYS A 352 -12.32 -20.23 -2.34
CA CYS A 352 -13.22 -20.94 -3.24
C CYS A 352 -12.83 -22.43 -3.27
N GLU A 353 -13.65 -23.26 -2.63
CA GLU A 353 -13.41 -24.70 -2.51
C GLU A 353 -13.11 -25.35 -3.86
N GLY A 354 -11.97 -26.02 -3.93
CA GLY A 354 -11.50 -26.74 -5.11
C GLY A 354 -11.00 -25.86 -6.27
N ARG A 355 -10.82 -24.54 -6.07
CA ARG A 355 -10.41 -23.61 -7.14
C ARG A 355 -9.19 -22.74 -6.81
N ASN A 356 -9.13 -22.18 -5.60
CA ASN A 356 -8.04 -21.28 -5.25
C ASN A 356 -7.49 -21.53 -3.83
N TYR A 357 -6.39 -20.87 -3.50
CA TYR A 357 -5.83 -20.83 -2.16
C TYR A 357 -6.56 -19.79 -1.30
N PRO A 358 -6.45 -19.87 0.04
CA PRO A 358 -6.98 -18.83 0.92
C PRO A 358 -6.43 -17.45 0.57
N VAL A 359 -7.30 -16.47 0.44
CA VAL A 359 -6.98 -15.05 0.28
C VAL A 359 -7.61 -14.28 1.41
N PHE A 360 -7.19 -13.03 1.63
CA PHE A 360 -7.84 -12.19 2.64
C PHE A 360 -9.15 -11.61 2.12
N TRP A 361 -10.15 -11.47 3.00
CA TRP A 361 -11.42 -10.82 2.63
C TRP A 361 -11.22 -9.43 2.02
N TRP A 362 -10.24 -8.65 2.50
CA TRP A 362 -9.96 -7.33 1.94
C TRP A 362 -9.32 -7.35 0.52
N GLN A 363 -8.93 -8.50 0.03
CA GLN A 363 -8.45 -8.68 -1.35
C GLN A 363 -9.56 -9.02 -2.33
N VAL A 364 -10.69 -9.53 -1.81
CA VAL A 364 -11.83 -9.93 -2.63
C VAL A 364 -12.53 -8.69 -3.13
N PRO A 365 -12.65 -8.47 -4.45
CA PRO A 365 -13.43 -7.36 -4.99
C PRO A 365 -14.88 -7.41 -4.53
N ALA A 366 -15.53 -6.26 -4.40
CA ALA A 366 -16.93 -6.20 -3.95
C ALA A 366 -17.86 -6.97 -4.89
N ALA A 367 -17.59 -6.89 -6.19
CA ALA A 367 -18.38 -7.57 -7.22
C ALA A 367 -18.02 -9.05 -7.44
N ASP A 368 -17.08 -9.62 -6.65
CA ASP A 368 -16.77 -11.06 -6.62
C ASP A 368 -17.74 -11.77 -5.68
N LEU A 369 -18.96 -12.03 -6.18
CA LEU A 369 -20.14 -12.38 -5.37
C LEU A 369 -20.20 -13.85 -4.99
N ARG A 370 -19.59 -14.73 -5.76
CA ARG A 370 -19.79 -16.17 -5.61
C ARG A 370 -18.62 -16.91 -5.05
N CYS A 371 -17.43 -16.43 -5.37
CA CYS A 371 -16.22 -17.18 -5.07
C CYS A 371 -15.03 -16.23 -5.17
N PRO A 372 -14.11 -16.16 -4.22
CA PRO A 372 -12.97 -15.24 -4.29
C PRO A 372 -11.94 -15.70 -5.34
N ASP A 373 -12.39 -15.87 -6.58
CA ASP A 373 -11.59 -16.27 -7.74
C ASP A 373 -11.53 -15.18 -8.83
N GLY A 374 -12.06 -13.97 -8.51
CA GLY A 374 -12.08 -12.78 -9.33
C GLY A 374 -13.41 -12.50 -10.00
N VAL A 375 -13.67 -11.25 -10.33
CA VAL A 375 -14.92 -10.81 -10.94
C VAL A 375 -15.00 -11.26 -12.40
N HIS A 376 -15.92 -12.15 -12.71
CA HIS A 376 -16.08 -12.76 -14.02
C HIS A 376 -17.54 -13.16 -14.33
N TRP A 377 -17.76 -14.02 -15.33
CA TRP A 377 -19.11 -14.35 -15.80
C TRP A 377 -20.03 -14.97 -14.75
N ILE A 378 -19.50 -15.69 -13.76
CA ILE A 378 -20.32 -16.32 -12.70
C ILE A 378 -20.89 -15.22 -11.80
N ASP A 379 -20.08 -14.23 -11.44
CA ASP A 379 -20.50 -13.10 -10.62
C ASP A 379 -21.49 -12.22 -11.35
N PHE A 380 -21.21 -11.92 -12.61
CA PHE A 380 -22.15 -11.20 -13.46
C PHE A 380 -23.49 -11.92 -13.61
N ALA A 381 -23.47 -13.24 -13.81
CA ALA A 381 -24.70 -14.02 -13.89
C ALA A 381 -25.50 -13.96 -12.57
N TRP A 382 -24.80 -14.02 -11.43
CA TRP A 382 -25.43 -13.85 -10.11
C TRP A 382 -25.99 -12.46 -9.91
N PHE A 383 -25.22 -11.43 -10.24
CA PHE A 383 -25.67 -10.03 -10.24
C PHE A 383 -26.91 -9.84 -11.12
N ALA A 384 -26.90 -10.37 -12.34
CA ALA A 384 -28.02 -10.26 -13.28
C ALA A 384 -29.32 -10.93 -12.76
N MET A 385 -29.21 -11.95 -11.91
CA MET A 385 -30.38 -12.56 -11.26
C MET A 385 -31.00 -11.66 -10.20
N GLN A 386 -30.27 -10.68 -9.71
CA GLN A 386 -30.74 -9.71 -8.73
C GLN A 386 -31.19 -8.38 -9.37
N TRP A 387 -31.05 -8.25 -10.68
CA TRP A 387 -31.36 -7.03 -11.42
C TRP A 387 -32.79 -6.52 -11.17
N GLU A 388 -32.93 -5.23 -10.96
CA GLU A 388 -34.19 -4.55 -10.65
C GLU A 388 -34.88 -5.03 -9.35
N ARG A 389 -34.15 -5.69 -8.45
CA ARG A 389 -34.66 -5.94 -7.09
C ARG A 389 -34.64 -4.64 -6.29
N ASP A 390 -35.74 -4.39 -5.60
CA ASP A 390 -35.92 -3.29 -4.67
C ASP A 390 -36.04 -3.79 -3.21
N GLY A 391 -36.03 -2.86 -2.26
CA GLY A 391 -36.10 -3.17 -0.85
C GLY A 391 -34.88 -3.90 -0.32
N CYS A 392 -33.71 -3.66 -0.93
CA CYS A 392 -32.44 -4.19 -0.47
C CYS A 392 -32.08 -3.61 0.90
N GLY A 393 -31.50 -4.42 1.76
CA GLY A 393 -31.11 -4.02 3.12
C GLY A 393 -30.70 -5.21 3.96
N ALA A 394 -30.36 -4.97 5.22
CA ALA A 394 -29.83 -5.99 6.14
C ALA A 394 -30.69 -7.26 6.29
N VAL A 395 -31.99 -7.19 5.99
CA VAL A 395 -32.90 -8.34 6.09
C VAL A 395 -32.71 -9.36 4.97
N ASN A 396 -32.31 -8.91 3.80
CA ASN A 396 -32.07 -9.72 2.60
C ASN A 396 -30.63 -9.65 2.10
N TRP A 397 -29.70 -9.33 3.01
CA TRP A 397 -28.27 -9.23 2.71
C TRP A 397 -27.98 -8.29 1.53
N ASP A 398 -28.63 -7.11 1.52
CA ASP A 398 -28.52 -6.12 0.46
C ASP A 398 -28.72 -6.74 -0.93
N CYS A 399 -29.85 -7.47 -1.07
CA CYS A 399 -30.21 -8.23 -2.26
C CYS A 399 -29.12 -9.26 -2.67
N ASP A 400 -28.74 -10.10 -1.72
CA ASP A 400 -27.70 -11.11 -1.89
C ASP A 400 -26.35 -10.48 -2.29
N TRP A 401 -26.01 -9.33 -1.68
CA TRP A 401 -24.78 -8.53 -1.87
C TRP A 401 -24.65 -7.84 -3.24
N ALA A 402 -25.75 -7.71 -4.00
CA ALA A 402 -25.74 -7.09 -5.33
C ALA A 402 -26.05 -5.58 -5.33
N ASP A 403 -26.59 -5.03 -4.23
CA ASP A 403 -26.73 -3.60 -4.00
C ASP A 403 -25.43 -3.03 -3.43
N PHE A 404 -24.50 -2.69 -4.31
CA PHE A 404 -23.14 -2.27 -3.92
C PHE A 404 -23.06 -0.83 -3.42
N ASP A 405 -23.96 0.03 -3.89
CA ASP A 405 -23.98 1.44 -3.51
C ASP A 405 -24.89 1.73 -2.29
N GLY A 406 -25.61 0.70 -1.80
CA GLY A 406 -26.50 0.81 -0.65
C GLY A 406 -27.73 1.68 -0.91
N SER A 407 -28.16 1.82 -2.16
CA SER A 407 -29.31 2.64 -2.56
C SER A 407 -30.65 2.04 -2.16
N GLY A 408 -30.68 0.74 -1.90
CA GLY A 408 -31.87 -0.05 -1.62
C GLY A 408 -32.48 -0.73 -2.84
N GLU A 409 -31.82 -0.64 -3.99
CA GLU A 409 -32.21 -1.30 -5.25
C GLU A 409 -30.97 -1.75 -6.03
N VAL A 410 -31.06 -2.82 -6.82
CA VAL A 410 -30.01 -3.29 -7.71
C VAL A 410 -30.20 -2.71 -9.10
N GLY A 411 -29.33 -1.78 -9.51
CA GLY A 411 -29.50 -1.00 -10.71
C GLY A 411 -28.22 -0.67 -11.48
N PHE A 412 -28.29 0.36 -12.31
CA PHE A 412 -27.14 0.79 -13.12
C PHE A 412 -25.91 1.25 -12.33
N PRO A 413 -26.04 1.90 -11.16
CA PRO A 413 -24.86 2.23 -10.34
C PRO A 413 -24.11 0.99 -9.90
N ASP A 414 -24.82 -0.07 -9.51
CA ASP A 414 -24.19 -1.35 -9.10
C ASP A 414 -23.54 -2.06 -10.29
N LEU A 415 -24.19 -2.04 -11.46
CA LEU A 415 -23.60 -2.55 -12.71
C LEU A 415 -22.30 -1.83 -13.05
N ALA A 416 -22.21 -0.53 -12.78
CA ALA A 416 -20.98 0.23 -13.01
C ALA A 416 -19.83 -0.27 -12.10
N ILE A 417 -20.11 -0.70 -10.86
CA ILE A 417 -19.13 -1.29 -9.97
C ILE A 417 -18.67 -2.65 -10.51
N VAL A 418 -19.59 -3.52 -10.94
CA VAL A 418 -19.24 -4.79 -11.60
C VAL A 418 -18.35 -4.56 -12.82
N ALA A 419 -18.69 -3.57 -13.65
CA ALA A 419 -17.91 -3.24 -14.85
C ALA A 419 -16.52 -2.69 -14.53
N GLN A 420 -16.40 -1.88 -13.48
CA GLN A 420 -15.13 -1.33 -13.01
C GLN A 420 -14.21 -2.41 -12.44
N GLU A 421 -14.78 -3.39 -11.76
CA GLU A 421 -14.03 -4.48 -11.13
C GLU A 421 -13.87 -5.70 -12.05
N TRP A 422 -14.37 -5.64 -13.30
CA TRP A 422 -14.31 -6.76 -14.24
C TRP A 422 -12.89 -7.29 -14.43
N LEU A 423 -12.72 -8.59 -14.28
CA LEU A 423 -11.43 -9.29 -14.32
C LEU A 423 -10.43 -8.89 -13.22
N THR A 424 -10.85 -8.14 -12.21
CA THR A 424 -10.03 -7.89 -11.02
C THR A 424 -10.08 -9.07 -10.05
N GLY A 425 -9.09 -9.17 -9.14
CA GLY A 425 -9.08 -10.23 -8.13
C GLY A 425 -8.80 -11.64 -8.65
N MET A 426 -8.46 -11.84 -9.92
CA MET A 426 -7.99 -13.13 -10.41
C MET A 426 -6.62 -13.44 -9.81
N TYR A 427 -6.52 -14.47 -8.98
CA TYR A 427 -5.39 -14.79 -8.11
C TYR A 427 -4.50 -15.91 -8.67
#